data_307dfa2c7c760de489eeff950fb978bc
#
_entry.id   307dfa2c7c760de489eeff950fb978bc
#
_cell.length_a   1.000
_cell.length_b   1.000
_cell.length_c   1.000
_cell.angle_alpha   90.00
_cell.angle_beta   90.00
_cell.angle_gamma   90.00
#
_symmetry.space_group_name_H-M   'P 1'
#
loop_
_entity.id
_entity.type
_entity.pdbx_description
1 polymer ?
#
loop_
_entity_poly.entity_id
_entity_poly.type
_entity_poly.pdbx_seq_one_letter_code
_entity_poly.pdbx_strand_id
1 'polypeptide(L)'
;MAAPMRSTDFRSIVEPILNECFDGVYDQRTDEWSRVFREQDGIPRNYHEEPVLYGFGAAPQLPDGTPVSYQQGGVLFLQRYVYNVYGLAFALTKVLVEDGDHIRIGQVYARHLAQSLIETKETLCANILNRAFNSSYPGGDGVSLINTAHPIVNGTFSNQLATAANLSQTSLEQMLIQIRQAVDNNGKKIRLVPRQLVVAPGNVFQAEVLLKSVLRSGTANNDLNPVKSIGLLDEGAAVISRLTSATAWWVQTDAPEGMKLLMRRKLEKTMEGDFETDSMRYKATERYIPGFTDPRAMYGTPGV
;
A
#
# COMPACT_ATOMS: atom_id res chain seq x y z
N MET A 1 -44.57 32.96 21.49
CA MET A 1 -44.20 32.74 20.08
C MET A 1 -42.99 31.78 20.08
N ALA A 2 -43.12 30.61 19.46
CA ALA A 2 -41.99 29.73 19.30
C ALA A 2 -40.96 30.42 18.37
N ALA A 3 -39.69 30.45 18.76
CA ALA A 3 -38.66 30.99 17.92
C ALA A 3 -38.55 30.14 16.64
N PRO A 4 -38.42 30.73 15.45
CA PRO A 4 -38.27 29.96 14.21
C PRO A 4 -36.99 29.15 14.29
N MET A 5 -37.05 27.88 13.83
CA MET A 5 -35.91 26.97 13.74
C MET A 5 -34.86 27.59 12.82
N ARG A 6 -33.64 27.81 13.30
CA ARG A 6 -32.56 28.42 12.54
C ARG A 6 -31.82 27.35 11.75
N SER A 7 -31.15 27.74 10.67
CA SER A 7 -30.28 26.81 9.88
C SER A 7 -29.18 26.15 10.72
N THR A 8 -28.74 26.81 11.80
CA THR A 8 -27.83 26.25 12.80
C THR A 8 -28.45 25.10 13.59
N ASP A 9 -29.73 25.16 13.90
CA ASP A 9 -30.45 24.12 14.66
C ASP A 9 -30.66 22.88 13.77
N PHE A 10 -30.93 23.11 12.49
CA PHE A 10 -31.06 22.05 11.48
C PHE A 10 -29.76 21.30 11.27
N ARG A 11 -28.61 22.00 11.18
CA ARG A 11 -27.29 21.40 11.10
C ARG A 11 -27.02 20.47 12.28
N SER A 12 -27.32 20.90 13.50
CA SER A 12 -27.08 20.11 14.72
C SER A 12 -27.83 18.78 14.77
N ILE A 13 -28.94 18.65 14.03
CA ILE A 13 -29.77 17.45 13.95
C ILE A 13 -29.27 16.53 12.80
N VAL A 14 -29.00 17.10 11.63
CA VAL A 14 -28.71 16.31 10.42
C VAL A 14 -27.24 15.85 10.36
N GLU A 15 -26.30 16.68 10.78
CA GLU A 15 -24.87 16.36 10.74
C GLU A 15 -24.51 15.07 11.50
N PRO A 16 -25.00 14.81 12.74
CA PRO A 16 -24.73 13.55 13.43
C PRO A 16 -25.27 12.32 12.70
N ILE A 17 -26.47 12.42 12.11
CA ILE A 17 -27.11 11.33 11.36
C ILE A 17 -26.29 10.98 10.11
N LEU A 18 -25.84 11.99 9.37
CA LEU A 18 -24.99 11.78 8.19
C LEU A 18 -23.62 11.20 8.58
N ASN A 19 -23.04 11.69 9.68
CA ASN A 19 -21.78 11.17 10.19
C ASN A 19 -21.88 9.70 10.60
N GLU A 20 -22.94 9.31 11.30
CA GLU A 20 -23.20 7.91 11.68
C GLU A 20 -23.34 7.00 10.46
N CYS A 21 -24.10 7.42 9.44
CA CYS A 21 -24.25 6.68 8.21
C CYS A 21 -22.94 6.57 7.40
N PHE A 22 -22.13 7.61 7.42
CA PHE A 22 -20.80 7.62 6.78
C PHE A 22 -19.86 6.65 7.49
N ASP A 23 -19.73 6.76 8.82
CA ASP A 23 -18.83 5.95 9.64
C ASP A 23 -19.22 4.47 9.58
N GLY A 24 -20.52 4.16 9.59
CA GLY A 24 -21.02 2.80 9.45
C GLY A 24 -20.56 2.09 8.17
N VAL A 25 -20.22 2.83 7.10
CA VAL A 25 -19.65 2.25 5.87
C VAL A 25 -18.13 2.33 5.89
N TYR A 26 -17.58 3.45 6.33
CA TYR A 26 -16.14 3.71 6.29
C TYR A 26 -15.36 2.77 7.23
N ASP A 27 -15.86 2.53 8.46
CA ASP A 27 -15.17 1.75 9.48
C ASP A 27 -15.43 0.23 9.35
N GLN A 28 -16.54 -0.18 8.74
CA GLN A 28 -16.91 -1.60 8.64
C GLN A 28 -16.27 -2.33 7.47
N ARG A 29 -15.68 -1.63 6.50
CA ARG A 29 -15.06 -2.25 5.33
C ARG A 29 -13.67 -2.78 5.66
N THR A 30 -13.41 -4.02 5.22
CA THR A 30 -12.06 -4.58 5.28
C THR A 30 -11.24 -3.99 4.14
N ASP A 31 -10.23 -3.20 4.47
CA ASP A 31 -9.35 -2.58 3.49
C ASP A 31 -8.38 -3.61 2.90
N GLU A 32 -8.39 -3.79 1.57
CA GLU A 32 -7.44 -4.67 0.87
C GLU A 32 -6.01 -4.12 0.94
N TRP A 33 -5.86 -2.79 0.82
CA TRP A 33 -4.56 -2.11 0.86
C TRP A 33 -3.80 -2.35 2.17
N SER A 34 -4.49 -2.44 3.31
CA SER A 34 -3.89 -2.60 4.64
C SER A 34 -3.12 -3.91 4.80
N ARG A 35 -3.39 -4.90 3.95
CA ARG A 35 -2.66 -6.17 3.92
C ARG A 35 -1.25 -6.03 3.34
N VAL A 36 -1.02 -5.01 2.51
CA VAL A 36 0.25 -4.80 1.80
C VAL A 36 0.96 -3.54 2.30
N PHE A 37 0.21 -2.49 2.59
CA PHE A 37 0.74 -1.20 3.01
C PHE A 37 0.59 -1.01 4.52
N ARG A 38 1.65 -0.60 5.16
CA ARG A 38 1.62 -0.21 6.57
C ARG A 38 1.25 1.26 6.70
N GLU A 39 0.18 1.57 7.43
CA GLU A 39 -0.16 2.96 7.76
C GLU A 39 0.87 3.53 8.75
N GLN A 40 1.33 4.73 8.45
CA GLN A 40 2.24 5.51 9.30
C GLN A 40 1.76 6.95 9.38
N ASP A 41 1.90 7.56 10.55
CA ASP A 41 1.59 8.97 10.72
C ASP A 41 2.60 9.84 9.98
N GLY A 42 2.08 10.77 9.19
CA GLY A 42 2.89 11.69 8.41
C GLY A 42 3.41 12.87 9.25
N ILE A 43 4.56 13.42 8.85
CA ILE A 43 5.14 14.61 9.49
C ILE A 43 4.28 15.86 9.19
N PRO A 44 4.18 16.85 10.11
CA PRO A 44 3.42 18.09 9.93
C PRO A 44 4.10 19.09 8.95
N ARG A 45 4.56 18.60 7.79
CA ARG A 45 5.15 19.37 6.69
C ARG A 45 4.41 19.09 5.39
N ASN A 46 4.72 19.82 4.34
CA ASN A 46 4.11 19.61 3.03
C ASN A 46 4.64 18.37 2.31
N TYR A 47 5.83 17.93 2.67
CA TYR A 47 6.49 16.74 2.17
C TYR A 47 7.15 15.97 3.31
N HIS A 48 7.42 14.70 3.07
CA HIS A 48 8.18 13.80 3.93
C HIS A 48 9.37 13.28 3.14
N GLU A 49 10.55 13.32 3.73
CA GLU A 49 11.78 12.81 3.13
C GLU A 49 12.38 11.73 4.02
N GLU A 50 12.69 10.60 3.40
CA GLU A 50 13.31 9.46 4.06
C GLU A 50 14.65 9.15 3.39
N PRO A 51 15.77 9.33 4.12
CA PRO A 51 17.08 8.95 3.63
C PRO A 51 17.27 7.43 3.73
N VAL A 52 17.67 6.81 2.65
CA VAL A 52 18.14 5.42 2.66
C VAL A 52 19.66 5.43 2.89
N LEU A 53 20.05 4.85 4.01
CA LEU A 53 21.45 4.85 4.44
C LEU A 53 22.16 3.57 4.00
N TYR A 54 23.45 3.69 3.72
CA TYR A 54 24.34 2.55 3.66
C TYR A 54 25.27 2.56 4.88
N GLY A 55 25.49 1.37 5.45
CA GLY A 55 26.31 1.21 6.64
C GLY A 55 27.76 0.83 6.29
N PHE A 56 28.33 -0.02 7.10
CA PHE A 56 29.74 -0.43 7.02
C PHE A 56 29.91 -1.75 6.25
N GLY A 57 31.08 -1.97 5.70
CA GLY A 57 31.51 -3.24 5.13
C GLY A 57 31.65 -4.36 6.18
N ALA A 58 32.18 -5.52 5.78
CA ALA A 58 32.55 -6.55 6.76
C ALA A 58 33.69 -6.07 7.65
N ALA A 59 33.62 -6.39 8.94
CA ALA A 59 34.71 -6.09 9.85
C ALA A 59 35.97 -6.90 9.47
N PRO A 60 37.12 -6.26 9.27
CA PRO A 60 38.37 -6.98 9.01
C PRO A 60 38.87 -7.65 10.29
N GLN A 61 39.67 -8.72 10.15
CA GLN A 61 40.39 -9.30 11.28
C GLN A 61 41.39 -8.24 11.82
N LEU A 62 41.37 -8.06 13.13
CA LEU A 62 42.27 -7.14 13.82
C LEU A 62 43.43 -7.93 14.46
N PRO A 63 44.63 -7.86 13.92
CA PRO A 63 45.82 -8.42 14.59
C PRO A 63 46.11 -7.70 15.89
N ASP A 64 46.75 -8.41 16.83
CA ASP A 64 47.16 -7.82 18.13
C ASP A 64 48.09 -6.61 17.94
N GLY A 65 47.80 -5.53 18.68
CA GLY A 65 48.59 -4.30 18.60
C GLY A 65 48.28 -3.37 17.39
N THR A 66 47.30 -3.70 16.53
CA THR A 66 46.93 -2.85 15.39
C THR A 66 45.73 -1.95 15.75
N PRO A 67 45.69 -0.69 15.29
CA PRO A 67 44.54 0.18 15.51
C PRO A 67 43.31 -0.26 14.70
N VAL A 68 42.10 -0.01 15.26
CA VAL A 68 40.83 -0.26 14.55
C VAL A 68 40.71 0.62 13.32
N SER A 69 40.28 0.04 12.20
CA SER A 69 39.96 0.81 10.98
C SER A 69 38.61 1.51 11.09
N TYR A 70 38.58 2.78 10.70
CA TYR A 70 37.35 3.56 10.64
C TYR A 70 36.74 3.47 9.25
N GLN A 71 35.43 3.17 9.18
CA GLN A 71 34.67 3.25 7.96
C GLN A 71 33.55 4.30 8.11
N GLN A 72 33.20 4.98 7.02
CA GLN A 72 32.15 5.99 7.03
C GLN A 72 30.95 5.46 6.24
N GLY A 73 29.78 5.51 6.87
CA GLY A 73 28.50 5.33 6.20
C GLY A 73 28.02 6.61 5.53
N GLY A 74 27.00 6.53 4.71
CA GLY A 74 26.42 7.69 4.04
C GLY A 74 24.98 7.49 3.59
N VAL A 75 24.45 8.49 2.89
CA VAL A 75 23.13 8.43 2.27
C VAL A 75 23.29 7.88 0.85
N LEU A 76 22.53 6.82 0.53
CA LEU A 76 22.52 6.24 -0.81
C LEU A 76 21.60 7.05 -1.73
N PHE A 77 20.37 7.28 -1.29
CA PHE A 77 19.39 8.12 -1.97
C PHE A 77 18.36 8.66 -0.96
N LEU A 78 17.57 9.63 -1.41
CA LEU A 78 16.51 10.28 -0.64
C LEU A 78 15.17 10.02 -1.31
N GLN A 79 14.25 9.37 -0.60
CA GLN A 79 12.87 9.22 -1.06
C GLN A 79 12.03 10.40 -0.56
N ARG A 80 11.38 11.11 -1.49
CA ARG A 80 10.52 12.24 -1.17
C ARG A 80 9.06 11.93 -1.47
N TYR A 81 8.20 12.17 -0.48
CA TYR A 81 6.74 12.01 -0.55
C TYR A 81 6.06 13.36 -0.47
N VAL A 82 5.17 13.67 -1.41
CA VAL A 82 4.36 14.90 -1.40
C VAL A 82 2.92 14.53 -1.08
N TYR A 83 2.38 15.06 0.01
CA TYR A 83 1.03 14.74 0.45
C TYR A 83 -0.02 15.40 -0.42
N ASN A 84 -0.93 14.59 -0.95
CA ASN A 84 -2.10 15.05 -1.70
C ASN A 84 -3.34 15.08 -0.83
N VAL A 85 -4.24 16.01 -1.10
CA VAL A 85 -5.56 16.10 -0.47
C VAL A 85 -6.57 15.41 -1.38
N TYR A 86 -7.34 14.50 -0.80
CA TYR A 86 -8.44 13.81 -1.46
C TYR A 86 -9.72 14.19 -0.73
N GLY A 87 -10.75 14.52 -1.47
CA GLY A 87 -12.02 14.89 -0.86
C GLY A 87 -13.12 15.00 -1.89
N LEU A 88 -14.33 14.81 -1.41
CA LEU A 88 -15.54 14.91 -2.18
C LEU A 88 -16.66 15.51 -1.30
N ALA A 89 -17.64 16.12 -1.93
CA ALA A 89 -18.76 16.76 -1.25
C ALA A 89 -20.05 16.54 -2.03
N PHE A 90 -21.18 16.63 -1.32
CA PHE A 90 -22.49 16.75 -1.92
C PHE A 90 -23.28 17.89 -1.27
N ALA A 91 -24.30 18.39 -1.97
CA ALA A 91 -25.18 19.41 -1.49
C ALA A 91 -26.62 18.91 -1.45
N LEU A 92 -27.35 19.32 -0.41
CA LEU A 92 -28.79 19.13 -0.26
C LEU A 92 -29.47 20.50 -0.41
N THR A 93 -30.37 20.64 -1.38
CA THR A 93 -31.04 21.89 -1.66
C THR A 93 -32.14 22.18 -0.59
N LYS A 94 -32.47 23.43 -0.41
CA LYS A 94 -33.52 23.85 0.50
C LYS A 94 -34.88 23.23 0.13
N VAL A 95 -35.20 23.15 -1.15
CA VAL A 95 -36.45 22.52 -1.62
C VAL A 95 -36.54 21.06 -1.18
N LEU A 96 -35.45 20.31 -1.28
CA LEU A 96 -35.39 18.92 -0.81
C LEU A 96 -35.59 18.82 0.70
N VAL A 97 -35.15 19.84 1.45
CA VAL A 97 -35.35 19.93 2.90
C VAL A 97 -36.82 20.22 3.22
N GLU A 98 -37.45 21.12 2.49
CA GLU A 98 -38.88 21.48 2.65
C GLU A 98 -39.80 20.31 2.30
N ASP A 99 -39.45 19.50 1.30
CA ASP A 99 -40.20 18.30 0.89
C ASP A 99 -40.05 17.11 1.87
N GLY A 100 -39.17 17.19 2.85
CA GLY A 100 -38.99 16.19 3.92
C GLY A 100 -38.15 14.97 3.57
N ASP A 101 -37.68 14.80 2.31
CA ASP A 101 -36.90 13.64 1.86
C ASP A 101 -35.37 13.77 2.10
N HIS A 102 -34.92 14.90 2.62
CA HIS A 102 -33.49 15.24 2.78
C HIS A 102 -32.73 14.27 3.68
N ILE A 103 -33.33 13.72 4.72
CA ILE A 103 -32.67 12.79 5.64
C ILE A 103 -32.39 11.47 4.90
N ARG A 104 -33.39 10.90 4.28
CA ARG A 104 -33.26 9.62 3.55
C ARG A 104 -32.25 9.71 2.39
N ILE A 105 -32.35 10.75 1.57
CA ILE A 105 -31.43 10.96 0.44
C ILE A 105 -30.04 11.32 0.94
N GLY A 106 -29.92 12.17 1.97
CA GLY A 106 -28.66 12.53 2.59
C GLY A 106 -27.90 11.33 3.16
N GLN A 107 -28.60 10.41 3.82
CA GLN A 107 -28.01 9.16 4.32
C GLN A 107 -27.44 8.27 3.19
N VAL A 108 -28.15 8.15 2.06
CA VAL A 108 -27.67 7.41 0.89
C VAL A 108 -26.42 8.07 0.31
N TYR A 109 -26.43 9.39 0.16
CA TYR A 109 -25.28 10.13 -0.37
C TYR A 109 -24.07 10.09 0.58
N ALA A 110 -24.29 10.13 1.90
CA ALA A 110 -23.22 9.97 2.87
C ALA A 110 -22.51 8.60 2.75
N ARG A 111 -23.28 7.51 2.56
CA ARG A 111 -22.73 6.18 2.30
C ARG A 111 -21.95 6.12 0.99
N HIS A 112 -22.47 6.69 -0.10
CA HIS A 112 -21.76 6.75 -1.38
C HIS A 112 -20.48 7.59 -1.30
N LEU A 113 -20.50 8.68 -0.53
CA LEU A 113 -19.30 9.48 -0.27
C LEU A 113 -18.23 8.69 0.45
N ALA A 114 -18.60 7.91 1.49
CA ALA A 114 -17.70 7.02 2.20
C ALA A 114 -17.09 5.97 1.27
N GLN A 115 -17.94 5.30 0.46
CA GLN A 115 -17.48 4.31 -0.53
C GLN A 115 -16.51 4.91 -1.54
N SER A 116 -16.76 6.14 -2.03
CA SER A 116 -15.89 6.81 -2.98
C SER A 116 -14.50 7.13 -2.40
N LEU A 117 -14.42 7.55 -1.13
CA LEU A 117 -13.13 7.81 -0.47
C LEU A 117 -12.35 6.52 -0.22
N ILE A 118 -13.03 5.44 0.20
CA ILE A 118 -12.42 4.11 0.35
C ILE A 118 -11.86 3.65 -1.00
N GLU A 119 -12.66 3.71 -2.08
CA GLU A 119 -12.26 3.28 -3.41
C GLU A 119 -11.08 4.07 -3.95
N THR A 120 -11.03 5.38 -3.67
CA THR A 120 -9.89 6.22 -4.03
C THR A 120 -8.61 5.76 -3.34
N LYS A 121 -8.67 5.45 -2.04
CA LYS A 121 -7.53 4.97 -1.26
C LYS A 121 -7.03 3.61 -1.77
N GLU A 122 -7.94 2.66 -1.98
CA GLU A 122 -7.65 1.35 -2.54
C GLU A 122 -6.98 1.45 -3.93
N THR A 123 -7.55 2.28 -4.81
CA THR A 123 -7.03 2.48 -6.16
C THR A 123 -5.63 3.11 -6.16
N LEU A 124 -5.39 4.08 -5.28
CA LEU A 124 -4.09 4.74 -5.18
C LEU A 124 -3.01 3.79 -4.66
N CYS A 125 -3.32 2.97 -3.67
CA CYS A 125 -2.41 1.94 -3.18
C CYS A 125 -2.15 0.87 -4.25
N ALA A 126 -3.18 0.36 -4.90
CA ALA A 126 -3.03 -0.60 -6.00
C ALA A 126 -2.21 -0.06 -7.18
N ASN A 127 -2.30 1.24 -7.46
CA ASN A 127 -1.54 1.89 -8.53
C ASN A 127 -0.02 1.87 -8.30
N ILE A 128 0.46 1.77 -7.07
CA ILE A 128 1.89 1.56 -6.81
C ILE A 128 2.34 0.21 -7.41
N LEU A 129 1.53 -0.84 -7.24
CA LEU A 129 1.79 -2.17 -7.79
C LEU A 129 1.53 -2.23 -9.31
N ASN A 130 0.46 -1.61 -9.79
CA ASN A 130 0.15 -1.54 -11.23
C ASN A 130 1.27 -0.85 -12.04
N ARG A 131 1.98 0.09 -11.42
CA ARG A 131 3.09 0.84 -12.02
C ARG A 131 4.47 0.27 -11.63
N ALA A 132 4.51 -0.83 -10.89
CA ALA A 132 5.74 -1.37 -10.32
C ALA A 132 6.85 -1.65 -11.33
N PHE A 133 6.49 -2.01 -12.56
CA PHE A 133 7.44 -2.30 -13.65
C PHE A 133 7.67 -1.12 -14.60
N ASN A 134 6.98 0.01 -14.40
CA ASN A 134 7.02 1.14 -15.32
C ASN A 134 8.10 2.14 -14.89
N SER A 135 9.12 2.32 -15.71
CA SER A 135 10.23 3.26 -15.48
C SER A 135 9.83 4.73 -15.42
N SER A 136 8.62 5.09 -15.88
CA SER A 136 8.09 6.46 -15.75
C SER A 136 7.69 6.83 -14.32
N TYR A 137 7.65 5.85 -13.41
CA TYR A 137 7.32 6.05 -11.99
C TYR A 137 8.47 5.56 -11.10
N PRO A 138 9.61 6.28 -11.12
CA PRO A 138 10.79 5.90 -10.36
C PRO A 138 10.59 6.09 -8.84
N GLY A 139 11.26 5.25 -8.06
CA GLY A 139 11.48 5.45 -6.64
C GLY A 139 12.57 6.49 -6.35
N GLY A 140 12.97 6.61 -5.09
CA GLY A 140 14.06 7.50 -4.67
C GLY A 140 15.42 7.11 -5.24
N ASP A 141 15.58 5.85 -5.62
CA ASP A 141 16.77 5.30 -6.28
C ASP A 141 16.82 5.55 -7.80
N GLY A 142 15.80 6.22 -8.37
CA GLY A 142 15.72 6.59 -9.78
C GLY A 142 15.22 5.49 -10.72
N VAL A 143 14.84 4.30 -10.20
CA VAL A 143 14.27 3.19 -11.00
C VAL A 143 12.88 2.80 -10.51
N SER A 144 12.15 2.00 -11.29
CA SER A 144 10.82 1.49 -10.90
C SER A 144 10.89 0.58 -9.68
N LEU A 145 9.77 0.44 -8.95
CA LEU A 145 9.69 -0.41 -7.75
C LEU A 145 10.23 -1.83 -7.98
N ILE A 146 9.89 -2.42 -9.11
CA ILE A 146 10.41 -3.73 -9.52
C ILE A 146 11.33 -3.52 -10.72
N ASN A 147 12.61 -3.87 -10.55
CA ASN A 147 13.64 -3.67 -11.55
C ASN A 147 14.75 -4.71 -11.40
N THR A 148 15.47 -4.94 -12.48
CA THR A 148 16.62 -5.83 -12.49
C THR A 148 17.93 -5.18 -12.03
N ALA A 149 17.95 -3.84 -11.85
CA ALA A 149 19.16 -3.08 -11.60
C ALA A 149 18.95 -1.91 -10.64
N HIS A 150 18.54 -2.20 -9.40
CA HIS A 150 18.49 -1.18 -8.33
C HIS A 150 19.93 -0.80 -7.92
N PRO A 151 20.29 0.48 -7.90
CA PRO A 151 21.64 0.92 -7.56
C PRO A 151 21.95 0.67 -6.07
N ILE A 152 23.15 0.17 -5.82
CA ILE A 152 23.76 0.07 -4.49
C ILE A 152 25.17 0.67 -4.56
N VAL A 153 25.86 0.80 -3.43
CA VAL A 153 27.20 1.44 -3.37
C VAL A 153 28.19 0.80 -4.34
N ASN A 154 28.21 -0.54 -4.44
CA ASN A 154 29.12 -1.27 -5.30
C ASN A 154 28.34 -2.24 -6.21
N GLY A 155 27.60 -1.72 -7.19
CA GLY A 155 26.88 -2.52 -8.16
C GLY A 155 25.37 -2.31 -8.14
N THR A 156 24.63 -3.35 -8.45
CA THR A 156 23.17 -3.35 -8.48
C THR A 156 22.60 -4.61 -7.86
N PHE A 157 21.35 -4.56 -7.39
CA PHE A 157 20.58 -5.75 -7.05
C PHE A 157 19.30 -5.82 -7.88
N SER A 158 18.75 -7.03 -8.02
CA SER A 158 17.49 -7.27 -8.72
C SER A 158 16.43 -7.75 -7.74
N ASN A 159 15.21 -7.21 -7.84
CA ASN A 159 14.01 -7.71 -7.18
C ASN A 159 12.98 -8.23 -8.20
N GLN A 160 13.42 -8.48 -9.44
CA GLN A 160 12.64 -9.04 -10.53
C GLN A 160 13.24 -10.36 -10.99
N LEU A 161 12.40 -11.33 -11.38
CA LEU A 161 12.87 -12.54 -12.03
C LEU A 161 13.61 -12.21 -13.34
N ALA A 162 14.70 -12.91 -13.62
CA ALA A 162 15.48 -12.73 -14.84
C ALA A 162 14.65 -12.97 -16.11
N THR A 163 13.68 -13.88 -16.04
CA THR A 163 12.72 -14.16 -17.11
C THR A 163 11.31 -13.97 -16.54
N ALA A 164 10.49 -13.18 -17.23
CA ALA A 164 9.08 -13.01 -16.86
C ALA A 164 8.36 -14.37 -16.90
N ALA A 165 7.57 -14.66 -15.87
CA ALA A 165 6.87 -15.93 -15.77
C ALA A 165 5.54 -15.75 -15.01
N ASN A 166 4.52 -16.48 -15.46
CA ASN A 166 3.25 -16.58 -14.74
C ASN A 166 3.44 -17.31 -13.41
N LEU A 167 2.49 -17.12 -12.50
CA LEU A 167 2.51 -17.76 -11.20
C LEU A 167 2.46 -19.29 -11.37
N SER A 168 3.54 -19.94 -10.96
CA SER A 168 3.70 -21.39 -10.95
C SER A 168 4.57 -21.79 -9.77
N GLN A 169 4.62 -23.06 -9.45
CA GLN A 169 5.47 -23.53 -8.37
C GLN A 169 6.96 -23.23 -8.66
N THR A 170 7.42 -23.48 -9.87
CA THR A 170 8.82 -23.25 -10.27
C THR A 170 9.19 -21.77 -10.23
N SER A 171 8.33 -20.89 -10.76
CA SER A 171 8.59 -19.44 -10.74
C SER A 171 8.57 -18.88 -9.31
N LEU A 172 7.67 -19.38 -8.47
CA LEU A 172 7.62 -19.00 -7.06
C LEU A 172 8.88 -19.46 -6.30
N GLU A 173 9.31 -20.71 -6.49
CA GLU A 173 10.55 -21.24 -5.88
C GLU A 173 11.78 -20.41 -6.30
N GLN A 174 11.89 -20.03 -7.58
CA GLN A 174 12.95 -19.15 -8.06
C GLN A 174 12.93 -17.77 -7.38
N MET A 175 11.77 -17.16 -7.25
CA MET A 175 11.62 -15.88 -6.55
C MET A 175 12.04 -15.99 -5.08
N LEU A 176 11.63 -17.06 -4.39
CA LEU A 176 11.97 -17.28 -2.99
C LEU A 176 13.49 -17.52 -2.80
N ILE A 177 14.15 -18.18 -3.75
CA ILE A 177 15.61 -18.33 -3.77
C ILE A 177 16.26 -16.94 -3.95
N GLN A 178 15.77 -16.12 -4.88
CA GLN A 178 16.30 -14.79 -5.13
C GLN A 178 16.19 -13.89 -3.88
N ILE A 179 15.06 -13.91 -3.18
CA ILE A 179 14.85 -13.19 -1.91
C ILE A 179 15.88 -13.62 -0.86
N ARG A 180 16.15 -14.92 -0.72
CA ARG A 180 17.14 -15.42 0.23
C ARG A 180 18.59 -15.09 -0.14
N GLN A 181 18.84 -14.72 -1.39
CA GLN A 181 20.14 -14.27 -1.88
C GLN A 181 20.31 -12.75 -1.85
N ALA A 182 19.33 -12.01 -1.31
CA ALA A 182 19.34 -10.57 -1.25
C ALA A 182 20.60 -10.00 -0.58
N VAL A 183 20.98 -8.81 -1.03
CA VAL A 183 22.14 -8.06 -0.53
C VAL A 183 21.72 -6.71 0.03
N ASP A 184 22.51 -6.20 0.99
CA ASP A 184 22.34 -4.86 1.53
C ASP A 184 22.87 -3.78 0.57
N ASN A 185 22.85 -2.52 1.01
CA ASN A 185 23.34 -1.40 0.21
C ASN A 185 24.87 -1.41 -0.02
N ASN A 186 25.62 -2.24 0.70
CA ASN A 186 27.06 -2.46 0.54
C ASN A 186 27.40 -3.77 -0.20
N GLY A 187 26.40 -4.51 -0.69
CA GLY A 187 26.59 -5.79 -1.35
C GLY A 187 26.80 -7.00 -0.42
N LYS A 188 26.64 -6.83 0.89
CA LYS A 188 26.66 -7.96 1.84
C LYS A 188 25.34 -8.71 1.82
N LYS A 189 25.39 -10.03 1.94
CA LYS A 189 24.18 -10.85 2.06
C LYS A 189 23.41 -10.52 3.32
N ILE A 190 22.10 -10.34 3.17
CA ILE A 190 21.14 -10.12 4.26
C ILE A 190 20.13 -11.25 4.30
N ARG A 191 19.53 -11.46 5.47
CA ARG A 191 18.45 -12.40 5.62
C ARG A 191 17.13 -11.68 5.44
N LEU A 192 16.53 -11.76 4.25
CA LEU A 192 15.13 -11.38 4.03
C LEU A 192 14.22 -12.61 4.13
N VAL A 193 13.07 -12.40 4.73
CA VAL A 193 12.03 -13.42 4.90
C VAL A 193 10.83 -13.04 4.02
N PRO A 194 10.43 -13.89 3.06
CA PRO A 194 9.20 -13.70 2.31
C PRO A 194 8.00 -13.91 3.24
N ARG A 195 7.07 -12.95 3.27
CA ARG A 195 5.91 -12.94 4.17
C ARG A 195 4.62 -13.29 3.48
N GLN A 196 4.36 -12.67 2.34
CA GLN A 196 3.07 -12.70 1.70
C GLN A 196 3.18 -12.75 0.18
N LEU A 197 2.28 -13.49 -0.46
CA LEU A 197 2.10 -13.48 -1.91
C LEU A 197 1.01 -12.49 -2.27
N VAL A 198 1.28 -11.53 -3.16
CA VAL A 198 0.31 -10.52 -3.62
C VAL A 198 -0.12 -10.86 -5.05
N VAL A 199 -1.42 -11.00 -5.27
CA VAL A 199 -1.97 -11.47 -6.55
C VAL A 199 -3.25 -10.71 -6.94
N ALA A 200 -3.53 -10.69 -8.24
CA ALA A 200 -4.82 -10.29 -8.77
C ALA A 200 -5.90 -11.39 -8.53
N PRO A 201 -7.20 -11.05 -8.53
CA PRO A 201 -8.28 -12.00 -8.30
C PRO A 201 -8.24 -13.24 -9.22
N GLY A 202 -7.76 -13.09 -10.46
CA GLY A 202 -7.61 -14.21 -11.40
C GLY A 202 -6.65 -15.32 -10.95
N ASN A 203 -5.67 -14.99 -10.11
CA ASN A 203 -4.64 -15.91 -9.63
C ASN A 203 -4.94 -16.49 -8.22
N VAL A 204 -6.08 -16.19 -7.64
CA VAL A 204 -6.42 -16.59 -6.25
C VAL A 204 -6.36 -18.11 -6.08
N PHE A 205 -7.04 -18.86 -6.95
CA PHE A 205 -7.09 -20.32 -6.86
C PHE A 205 -5.72 -20.94 -7.05
N GLN A 206 -4.93 -20.41 -7.98
CA GLN A 206 -3.56 -20.87 -8.20
C GLN A 206 -2.68 -20.60 -6.95
N ALA A 207 -2.80 -19.42 -6.35
CA ALA A 207 -2.10 -19.06 -5.13
C ALA A 207 -2.49 -20.00 -3.96
N GLU A 208 -3.78 -20.27 -3.78
CA GLU A 208 -4.26 -21.18 -2.73
C GLU A 208 -3.70 -22.61 -2.90
N VAL A 209 -3.70 -23.13 -4.14
CA VAL A 209 -3.11 -24.44 -4.43
C VAL A 209 -1.62 -24.46 -4.09
N LEU A 210 -0.86 -23.44 -4.50
CA LEU A 210 0.58 -23.36 -4.25
C LEU A 210 0.93 -23.24 -2.77
N LEU A 211 0.13 -22.50 -2.00
CA LEU A 211 0.43 -22.23 -0.59
C LEU A 211 -0.12 -23.30 0.35
N LYS A 212 -1.27 -23.89 0.06
CA LYS A 212 -1.96 -24.79 0.99
C LYS A 212 -1.90 -26.27 0.66
N SER A 213 -1.58 -26.63 -0.59
CA SER A 213 -1.44 -28.05 -0.97
C SER A 213 -0.34 -28.74 -0.18
N VAL A 214 -0.60 -29.93 0.32
CA VAL A 214 0.42 -30.75 1.01
C VAL A 214 1.37 -31.39 0.02
N LEU A 215 0.83 -31.83 -1.11
CA LEU A 215 1.56 -32.44 -2.19
C LEU A 215 1.70 -31.48 -3.36
N ARG A 216 2.74 -31.70 -4.16
CA ARG A 216 3.01 -30.92 -5.36
C ARG A 216 1.91 -31.13 -6.40
N SER A 217 1.25 -30.07 -6.82
CA SER A 217 0.20 -30.13 -7.83
C SER A 217 0.80 -30.50 -9.20
N GLY A 218 0.15 -31.43 -9.91
CA GLY A 218 0.53 -31.81 -11.26
C GLY A 218 1.67 -32.84 -11.37
N THR A 219 2.09 -33.49 -10.27
CA THR A 219 3.04 -34.59 -10.29
C THR A 219 2.36 -35.92 -9.98
N ALA A 220 2.74 -36.98 -10.68
CA ALA A 220 2.23 -38.33 -10.45
C ALA A 220 2.86 -39.02 -9.22
N ASN A 221 3.95 -38.50 -8.70
CA ASN A 221 4.82 -39.15 -7.71
C ASN A 221 4.52 -38.81 -6.26
N ASN A 222 3.43 -38.08 -5.94
CA ASN A 222 3.13 -37.62 -4.60
C ASN A 222 4.25 -36.81 -3.93
N ASP A 223 4.96 -36.00 -4.72
CA ASP A 223 6.05 -35.17 -4.22
C ASP A 223 5.56 -34.16 -3.19
N LEU A 224 6.37 -33.91 -2.17
CA LEU A 224 6.05 -32.91 -1.14
C LEU A 224 6.06 -31.48 -1.74
N ASN A 225 5.09 -30.64 -1.32
CA ASN A 225 5.12 -29.21 -1.64
C ASN A 225 6.15 -28.49 -0.72
N PRO A 226 7.30 -28.03 -1.24
CA PRO A 226 8.34 -27.44 -0.41
C PRO A 226 7.94 -26.07 0.15
N VAL A 227 7.12 -25.29 -0.55
CA VAL A 227 6.69 -23.97 -0.10
C VAL A 227 5.93 -24.06 1.21
N LYS A 228 4.96 -24.99 1.29
CA LYS A 228 4.21 -25.26 2.51
C LYS A 228 5.07 -25.92 3.59
N SER A 229 5.89 -26.90 3.22
CA SER A 229 6.69 -27.68 4.17
C SER A 229 7.72 -26.85 4.91
N ILE A 230 8.34 -25.86 4.24
CA ILE A 230 9.32 -24.96 4.85
C ILE A 230 8.63 -23.84 5.67
N GLY A 231 7.32 -23.62 5.49
CA GLY A 231 6.58 -22.57 6.16
C GLY A 231 6.93 -21.17 5.66
N LEU A 232 7.17 -21.04 4.36
CA LEU A 232 7.36 -19.75 3.70
C LEU A 232 6.00 -19.12 3.40
N LEU A 233 5.95 -17.78 3.35
CA LEU A 233 4.72 -17.01 3.09
C LEU A 233 3.63 -17.28 4.15
N ASP A 234 4.01 -17.10 5.41
CA ASP A 234 3.18 -17.35 6.59
C ASP A 234 1.91 -16.49 6.65
N GLU A 235 1.91 -15.31 6.03
CA GLU A 235 0.74 -14.43 5.90
C GLU A 235 -0.19 -14.82 4.73
N GLY A 236 0.18 -15.83 3.95
CA GLY A 236 -0.64 -16.37 2.85
C GLY A 236 -0.66 -15.49 1.61
N ALA A 237 -1.83 -15.45 0.93
CA ALA A 237 -2.03 -14.63 -0.26
C ALA A 237 -2.87 -13.37 0.05
N ALA A 238 -2.37 -12.19 -0.33
CA ALA A 238 -3.16 -10.96 -0.40
C ALA A 238 -3.73 -10.81 -1.80
N VAL A 239 -5.03 -10.70 -1.88
CA VAL A 239 -5.74 -10.45 -3.13
C VAL A 239 -6.07 -8.97 -3.20
N ILE A 240 -5.62 -8.30 -4.25
CA ILE A 240 -5.91 -6.88 -4.49
C ILE A 240 -6.78 -6.77 -5.73
N SER A 241 -8.03 -6.40 -5.54
CA SER A 241 -9.05 -6.38 -6.60
C SER A 241 -8.79 -5.32 -7.68
N ARG A 242 -8.03 -4.26 -7.37
CA ARG A 242 -7.73 -3.14 -8.27
C ARG A 242 -6.43 -3.33 -9.06
N LEU A 243 -5.84 -4.54 -9.06
CA LEU A 243 -4.72 -4.84 -9.94
C LEU A 243 -5.21 -4.99 -11.38
N THR A 244 -4.52 -4.30 -12.30
CA THR A 244 -4.89 -4.27 -13.72
C THR A 244 -4.30 -5.43 -14.51
N SER A 245 -3.15 -5.96 -14.09
CA SER A 245 -2.53 -7.12 -14.72
C SER A 245 -3.05 -8.41 -14.11
N ALA A 246 -3.57 -9.30 -14.96
CA ALA A 246 -4.02 -10.62 -14.55
C ALA A 246 -2.87 -11.60 -14.32
N THR A 247 -1.70 -11.36 -14.91
CA THR A 247 -0.56 -12.30 -14.91
C THR A 247 0.55 -11.90 -13.94
N ALA A 248 0.66 -10.62 -13.60
CA ALA A 248 1.64 -10.12 -12.66
C ALA A 248 1.36 -10.62 -11.23
N TRP A 249 2.44 -10.90 -10.50
CA TRP A 249 2.37 -11.29 -9.10
C TRP A 249 3.61 -10.82 -8.36
N TRP A 250 3.49 -10.66 -7.04
CA TRP A 250 4.54 -10.14 -6.19
C TRP A 250 4.67 -10.95 -4.92
N VAL A 251 5.84 -10.90 -4.31
CA VAL A 251 6.12 -11.45 -2.98
C VAL A 251 6.60 -10.30 -2.09
N GLN A 252 5.88 -10.07 -1.02
CA GLN A 252 6.25 -9.10 0.01
C GLN A 252 7.23 -9.73 0.99
N THR A 253 8.25 -8.98 1.41
CA THR A 253 9.26 -9.40 2.37
C THR A 253 9.12 -8.61 3.69
N ASP A 254 9.91 -9.01 4.68
CA ASP A 254 10.03 -8.34 5.99
C ASP A 254 11.02 -7.15 5.98
N ALA A 255 11.44 -6.65 4.81
CA ALA A 255 12.33 -5.50 4.74
C ALA A 255 11.71 -4.28 5.44
N PRO A 256 12.47 -3.60 6.32
CA PRO A 256 12.01 -2.37 6.94
C PRO A 256 11.82 -1.29 5.89
N GLU A 257 11.00 -0.28 6.20
CA GLU A 257 10.73 0.88 5.32
C GLU A 257 10.20 0.51 3.91
N GLY A 258 9.43 -0.59 3.85
CA GLY A 258 8.83 -1.09 2.61
C GLY A 258 7.59 -0.29 2.16
N MET A 259 6.52 -1.04 1.82
CA MET A 259 5.25 -0.47 1.38
C MET A 259 4.54 0.26 2.52
N LYS A 260 4.25 1.55 2.35
CA LYS A 260 3.64 2.38 3.39
C LYS A 260 2.58 3.34 2.85
N LEU A 261 1.62 3.66 3.70
CA LEU A 261 0.66 4.73 3.51
C LEU A 261 0.94 5.81 4.56
N LEU A 262 1.49 6.94 4.13
CA LEU A 262 1.79 8.07 5.01
C LEU A 262 0.54 8.93 5.16
N MET A 263 -0.08 8.88 6.34
CA MET A 263 -1.29 9.62 6.67
C MET A 263 -0.94 10.96 7.31
N ARG A 264 -1.13 12.06 6.57
CA ARG A 264 -0.87 13.42 7.08
C ARG A 264 -2.04 13.96 7.90
N ARG A 265 -3.25 13.73 7.43
CA ARG A 265 -4.50 14.12 8.06
C ARG A 265 -5.52 13.02 7.84
N LYS A 266 -6.04 12.50 8.93
CA LYS A 266 -7.13 11.53 8.93
C LYS A 266 -8.40 12.17 8.38
N LEU A 267 -9.41 11.38 8.19
CA LEU A 267 -10.70 11.80 7.69
C LEU A 267 -11.28 12.95 8.52
N GLU A 268 -11.60 14.05 7.84
CA GLU A 268 -12.34 15.18 8.38
C GLU A 268 -13.66 15.33 7.63
N LYS A 269 -14.74 15.43 8.36
CA LYS A 269 -16.10 15.65 7.86
C LYS A 269 -16.56 17.04 8.28
N THR A 270 -17.18 17.78 7.38
CA THR A 270 -17.68 19.13 7.67
C THR A 270 -18.99 19.35 6.93
N MET A 271 -19.96 19.95 7.63
CA MET A 271 -21.22 20.37 7.05
C MET A 271 -21.37 21.88 7.22
N GLU A 272 -21.69 22.59 6.14
CA GLU A 272 -21.90 24.04 6.13
C GLU A 272 -23.07 24.41 5.22
N GLY A 273 -23.80 25.47 5.60
CA GLY A 273 -24.82 26.08 4.74
C GLY A 273 -24.18 27.05 3.75
N ASP A 274 -24.66 27.04 2.53
CA ASP A 274 -24.29 28.01 1.50
C ASP A 274 -25.31 29.13 1.45
N PHE A 275 -24.87 30.36 1.67
CA PHE A 275 -25.74 31.55 1.72
C PHE A 275 -26.32 31.91 0.35
N GLU A 276 -25.56 31.65 -0.75
CA GLU A 276 -26.01 32.05 -2.09
C GLU A 276 -27.07 31.12 -2.66
N THR A 277 -26.97 29.80 -2.35
CA THR A 277 -27.88 28.80 -2.91
C THR A 277 -28.87 28.23 -1.89
N ASP A 278 -28.84 28.69 -0.64
CA ASP A 278 -29.66 28.17 0.48
C ASP A 278 -29.52 26.63 0.62
N SER A 279 -28.37 26.04 0.23
CA SER A 279 -28.14 24.61 0.25
C SER A 279 -27.22 24.20 1.40
N MET A 280 -27.40 22.99 1.93
CA MET A 280 -26.52 22.41 2.92
C MET A 280 -25.47 21.56 2.19
N ARG A 281 -24.19 21.83 2.44
CA ARG A 281 -23.05 21.13 1.83
C ARG A 281 -22.38 20.24 2.87
N TYR A 282 -22.22 18.97 2.54
CA TYR A 282 -21.50 18.01 3.35
C TYR A 282 -20.26 17.54 2.57
N LYS A 283 -19.08 17.65 3.18
CA LYS A 283 -17.81 17.25 2.58
C LYS A 283 -17.04 16.33 3.52
N ALA A 284 -16.26 15.42 2.93
CA ALA A 284 -15.28 14.62 3.64
C ALA A 284 -13.93 14.73 2.92
N THR A 285 -12.86 14.91 3.67
CA THR A 285 -11.51 15.11 3.13
C THR A 285 -10.46 14.35 3.94
N GLU A 286 -9.47 13.80 3.24
CA GLU A 286 -8.29 13.16 3.81
C GLU A 286 -7.02 13.69 3.15
N ARG A 287 -5.87 13.54 3.81
CA ARG A 287 -4.59 13.90 3.21
C ARG A 287 -3.55 12.83 3.48
N TYR A 288 -3.10 12.15 2.41
CA TYR A 288 -2.18 11.03 2.49
C TYR A 288 -1.39 10.85 1.19
N ILE A 289 -0.42 9.94 1.24
CA ILE A 289 0.34 9.45 0.08
C ILE A 289 0.75 8.00 0.30
N PRO A 290 0.40 7.05 -0.58
CA PRO A 290 1.00 5.73 -0.60
C PRO A 290 2.36 5.76 -1.28
N GLY A 291 3.28 4.89 -0.86
CA GLY A 291 4.58 4.77 -1.48
C GLY A 291 5.43 3.66 -0.89
N PHE A 292 6.71 3.65 -1.29
CA PHE A 292 7.71 2.71 -0.81
C PHE A 292 9.06 3.42 -0.67
N THR A 293 9.89 2.99 0.25
CA THR A 293 11.25 3.54 0.43
C THR A 293 12.31 2.50 0.07
N ASP A 294 12.24 1.29 0.64
CA ASP A 294 13.15 0.21 0.28
C ASP A 294 12.50 -0.74 -0.74
N PRO A 295 13.01 -0.82 -1.98
CA PRO A 295 12.47 -1.73 -3.00
C PRO A 295 12.66 -3.21 -2.65
N ARG A 296 13.49 -3.57 -1.67
CA ARG A 296 13.62 -4.96 -1.18
C ARG A 296 12.38 -5.48 -0.48
N ALA A 297 11.46 -4.60 -0.11
CA ALA A 297 10.18 -5.00 0.49
C ALA A 297 9.26 -5.75 -0.48
N MET A 298 9.48 -5.58 -1.79
CA MET A 298 8.63 -6.18 -2.81
C MET A 298 9.48 -6.79 -3.93
N TYR A 299 9.27 -8.06 -4.21
CA TYR A 299 9.81 -8.78 -5.36
C TYR A 299 8.67 -9.12 -6.29
N GLY A 300 8.89 -9.12 -7.61
CA GLY A 300 7.78 -9.36 -8.52
C GLY A 300 8.19 -9.71 -9.94
N THR A 301 7.20 -10.10 -10.72
CA THR A 301 7.33 -10.34 -12.16
C THR A 301 6.07 -9.89 -12.88
N PRO A 302 6.18 -9.31 -14.09
CA PRO A 302 5.01 -8.86 -14.85
C PRO A 302 4.14 -10.01 -15.37
N GLY A 303 4.64 -11.26 -15.30
CA GLY A 303 4.02 -12.39 -15.97
C GLY A 303 4.28 -12.38 -17.48
N VAL A 304 3.62 -13.27 -18.18
CA VAL A 304 3.71 -13.44 -19.64
C VAL A 304 2.31 -13.39 -20.24
#